data_fbc734e0e31742b4a98462ce62b05035
#
_entry.id   fbc734e0e31742b4a98462ce62b05035
#
_cell.length_a   1.000
_cell.length_b   1.000
_cell.length_c   1.000
_cell.angle_alpha   90.00
_cell.angle_beta   90.00
_cell.angle_gamma   90.00
#
_symmetry.space_group_name_H-M   'P 1'
#
loop_
_entity.id
_entity.type
_entity.pdbx_description
1 polymer ?
#
loop_
_entity_poly.entity_id
_entity_poly.type
_entity_poly.pdbx_seq_one_letter_code
_entity_poly.pdbx_strand_id
1 'polypeptide(L)'
;MGMALLAAIAGESVLLLGPPGVAKSLIGRRIKLAFSNASSFEYLMSRFSTPDELFGPVSIGRLKSNDVYERLVTGYLPTADVVCLDEIWKAGPAILNTLLTILNERLFRNGNSEMPVPLKLLIGASNELPASGEGLEALWDRFLVRMVMEPVKSERSFRQLIGTDGETEVPPLPSITREELSAWKSSIASVSISEEAYEALAFIRKGLSSLRISDKMTRSVYVSDRRWKHIVHLLRASAFVHGREEIRVADFPVLCHCLWNETDEIEPISRLVLVALFASWMGSLERLKSRVNEGLRLKMAHAAVRTAQAEGYRVDDNKALVDGFYFLIEGFSRGNTLIFFADYKRLPLAGARVVPLKGVVYTHPKYPDRDILAVADGQGMQQNQVPSMEVKVYRDKDNIYINGVRYPIQQVQRGTVSDRVSSLVVPKPDTDGLESAVETLSADLNGLLFSLKDNLFFSAEELDRVQKQGKELMRRVALLRRDIEALIYGD
;
A
#
# COMPACT_ATOMS: atom_id res chain seq x y z
N MET A 1 15.88 -15.28 -7.00
CA MET A 1 15.68 -16.74 -6.96
C MET A 1 14.29 -17.08 -6.40
N GLY A 2 13.92 -16.68 -5.18
CA GLY A 2 12.63 -17.02 -4.57
C GLY A 2 11.42 -16.73 -5.46
N MET A 3 11.34 -15.53 -6.07
CA MET A 3 10.26 -15.16 -7.00
C MET A 3 10.18 -16.06 -8.24
N ALA A 4 11.33 -16.45 -8.81
CA ALA A 4 11.34 -17.36 -9.95
C ALA A 4 10.90 -18.80 -9.56
N LEU A 5 11.24 -19.25 -8.35
CA LEU A 5 10.75 -20.53 -7.81
C LEU A 5 9.24 -20.47 -7.54
N LEU A 6 8.74 -19.40 -6.95
CA LEU A 6 7.30 -19.20 -6.75
C LEU A 6 6.54 -19.20 -8.09
N ALA A 7 7.07 -18.52 -9.10
CA ALA A 7 6.50 -18.52 -10.45
C ALA A 7 6.48 -19.93 -11.03
N ALA A 8 7.55 -20.73 -10.85
CA ALA A 8 7.62 -22.12 -11.31
C ALA A 8 6.58 -23.02 -10.61
N ILE A 9 6.39 -22.85 -9.29
CA ILE A 9 5.36 -23.58 -8.52
C ILE A 9 3.96 -23.20 -9.00
N ALA A 10 3.72 -21.92 -9.24
CA ALA A 10 2.45 -21.42 -9.78
C ALA A 10 2.25 -21.73 -11.28
N GLY A 11 3.30 -22.17 -11.99
CA GLY A 11 3.25 -22.39 -13.44
C GLY A 11 3.20 -21.09 -14.25
N GLU A 12 3.71 -19.99 -13.71
CA GLU A 12 3.74 -18.68 -14.33
C GLU A 12 5.09 -18.39 -15.02
N SER A 13 5.12 -17.42 -15.92
CA SER A 13 6.33 -17.05 -16.65
C SER A 13 7.02 -15.83 -16.05
N VAL A 14 8.36 -15.79 -16.18
CA VAL A 14 9.22 -14.74 -15.62
C VAL A 14 9.94 -14.01 -16.73
N LEU A 15 9.96 -12.69 -16.67
CA LEU A 15 10.82 -11.84 -17.50
C LEU A 15 11.94 -11.25 -16.63
N LEU A 16 13.18 -11.38 -17.12
CA LEU A 16 14.37 -10.77 -16.53
C LEU A 16 14.85 -9.64 -17.45
N LEU A 17 14.68 -8.41 -16.98
CA LEU A 17 15.12 -7.20 -17.69
C LEU A 17 16.41 -6.69 -17.08
N GLY A 18 17.42 -6.42 -17.88
CA GLY A 18 18.67 -5.83 -17.39
C GLY A 18 19.85 -5.98 -18.34
N PRO A 19 20.97 -5.31 -18.06
CA PRO A 19 22.14 -5.31 -18.94
C PRO A 19 22.74 -6.72 -19.12
N PRO A 20 23.54 -6.95 -20.15
CA PRO A 20 24.27 -8.21 -20.31
C PRO A 20 25.22 -8.44 -19.13
N GLY A 21 25.48 -9.72 -18.79
CA GLY A 21 26.42 -10.08 -17.75
C GLY A 21 25.89 -10.07 -16.31
N VAL A 22 24.61 -9.78 -16.07
CA VAL A 22 23.99 -9.83 -14.72
C VAL A 22 23.43 -11.20 -14.34
N ALA A 23 23.97 -12.28 -14.88
CA ALA A 23 23.65 -13.67 -14.56
C ALA A 23 22.17 -14.08 -14.79
N LYS A 24 21.46 -13.49 -15.77
CA LYS A 24 20.08 -13.82 -16.11
C LYS A 24 19.90 -15.32 -16.39
N SER A 25 20.73 -15.92 -17.24
CA SER A 25 20.67 -17.35 -17.62
C SER A 25 21.00 -18.30 -16.46
N LEU A 26 21.83 -17.86 -15.49
CA LEU A 26 22.15 -18.67 -14.31
C LEU A 26 20.92 -18.97 -13.44
N ILE A 27 19.92 -18.06 -13.42
CA ILE A 27 18.68 -18.27 -12.67
C ILE A 27 17.96 -19.53 -13.16
N GLY A 28 17.82 -19.70 -14.48
CA GLY A 28 17.17 -20.88 -15.06
C GLY A 28 17.87 -22.18 -14.72
N ARG A 29 19.20 -22.20 -14.84
CA ARG A 29 20.01 -23.39 -14.49
C ARG A 29 19.83 -23.78 -13.03
N ARG A 30 19.75 -22.81 -12.11
CA ARG A 30 19.54 -23.06 -10.68
C ARG A 30 18.10 -23.47 -10.35
N ILE A 31 17.10 -22.89 -11.01
CA ILE A 31 15.70 -23.28 -10.80
C ILE A 31 15.45 -24.72 -11.24
N LYS A 32 16.10 -25.19 -12.32
CA LYS A 32 16.05 -26.60 -12.73
C LYS A 32 16.37 -27.56 -11.58
N LEU A 33 17.37 -27.23 -10.75
CA LEU A 33 17.81 -28.08 -9.63
C LEU A 33 16.75 -28.22 -8.52
N ALA A 34 15.78 -27.33 -8.47
CA ALA A 34 14.66 -27.40 -7.52
C ALA A 34 13.64 -28.48 -7.89
N PHE A 35 13.70 -29.08 -9.08
CA PHE A 35 12.75 -30.09 -9.54
C PHE A 35 13.49 -31.41 -9.87
N SER A 36 12.93 -32.54 -9.40
CA SER A 36 13.48 -33.84 -9.65
C SER A 36 13.45 -34.19 -11.13
N ASN A 37 14.60 -34.62 -11.68
CA ASN A 37 14.76 -35.03 -13.07
C ASN A 37 14.25 -34.03 -14.11
N ALA A 38 14.28 -32.73 -13.80
CA ALA A 38 13.82 -31.71 -14.73
C ALA A 38 14.76 -31.53 -15.91
N SER A 39 14.20 -31.47 -17.11
CA SER A 39 14.91 -31.08 -18.33
C SER A 39 14.95 -29.57 -18.49
N SER A 40 15.99 -29.05 -19.13
CA SER A 40 16.06 -27.61 -19.44
C SER A 40 16.39 -27.38 -20.92
N PHE A 41 15.86 -26.29 -21.44
CA PHE A 41 16.19 -25.79 -22.76
C PHE A 41 16.62 -24.33 -22.66
N GLU A 42 17.78 -23.98 -23.20
CA GLU A 42 18.33 -22.63 -23.21
C GLU A 42 18.61 -22.23 -24.66
N TYR A 43 18.19 -21.01 -25.03
CA TYR A 43 18.44 -20.51 -26.37
C TYR A 43 18.57 -18.97 -26.39
N LEU A 44 19.54 -18.49 -27.15
CA LEU A 44 19.75 -17.05 -27.41
C LEU A 44 19.04 -16.66 -28.69
N MET A 45 17.98 -15.88 -28.58
CA MET A 45 17.20 -15.39 -29.72
C MET A 45 17.97 -14.39 -30.58
N SER A 46 17.74 -14.49 -31.87
CA SER A 46 18.20 -13.51 -32.84
C SER A 46 17.10 -13.23 -33.87
N ARG A 47 17.24 -12.20 -34.68
CA ARG A 47 16.32 -11.90 -35.79
C ARG A 47 16.28 -13.00 -36.84
N PHE A 48 17.31 -13.86 -36.89
CA PHE A 48 17.43 -14.97 -37.83
C PHE A 48 17.07 -16.31 -37.19
N SER A 49 16.66 -16.35 -35.94
CA SER A 49 16.24 -17.57 -35.26
C SER A 49 15.06 -18.19 -35.98
N THR A 50 15.15 -19.51 -36.15
CA THR A 50 14.15 -20.32 -36.88
C THR A 50 13.33 -21.19 -35.92
N PRO A 51 12.09 -21.54 -36.29
CA PRO A 51 11.30 -22.48 -35.46
C PRO A 51 12.00 -23.85 -35.28
N ASP A 52 12.85 -24.28 -36.20
CA ASP A 52 13.58 -25.56 -36.09
C ASP A 52 14.59 -25.58 -34.95
N GLU A 53 15.19 -24.45 -34.63
CA GLU A 53 16.15 -24.33 -33.53
C GLU A 53 15.49 -24.38 -32.14
N LEU A 54 14.23 -23.96 -32.04
CA LEU A 54 13.50 -23.95 -30.78
C LEU A 54 12.63 -25.20 -30.61
N PHE A 55 11.91 -25.58 -31.66
CA PHE A 55 10.88 -26.62 -31.59
C PHE A 55 11.33 -27.96 -32.20
N GLY A 56 12.53 -28.00 -32.74
CA GLY A 56 13.12 -29.15 -33.40
C GLY A 56 12.93 -29.19 -34.89
N PRO A 57 13.86 -29.86 -35.65
CA PRO A 57 13.82 -29.95 -37.09
C PRO A 57 12.68 -30.84 -37.58
N VAL A 58 12.23 -30.63 -38.80
CA VAL A 58 11.22 -31.48 -39.43
C VAL A 58 11.77 -32.88 -39.68
N SER A 59 11.00 -33.95 -39.36
CA SER A 59 11.34 -35.31 -39.62
C SER A 59 11.20 -35.65 -41.08
N ILE A 60 12.31 -35.66 -41.80
CA ILE A 60 12.35 -36.02 -43.24
C ILE A 60 11.79 -37.44 -43.46
N GLY A 61 12.04 -38.39 -42.57
CA GLY A 61 11.52 -39.72 -42.66
C GLY A 61 9.99 -39.79 -42.64
N ARG A 62 9.34 -39.11 -41.68
CA ARG A 62 7.88 -39.06 -41.59
C ARG A 62 7.23 -38.28 -42.74
N LEU A 63 7.89 -37.22 -43.18
CA LEU A 63 7.44 -36.46 -44.31
C LEU A 63 7.42 -37.29 -45.61
N LYS A 64 8.46 -38.13 -45.82
CA LYS A 64 8.55 -38.98 -47.01
C LYS A 64 7.66 -40.22 -46.96
N SER A 65 7.47 -40.80 -45.77
CA SER A 65 6.71 -42.05 -45.66
C SER A 65 5.21 -41.86 -45.48
N ASN A 66 4.79 -40.79 -44.83
CA ASN A 66 3.40 -40.58 -44.41
C ASN A 66 2.79 -39.22 -44.81
N ASP A 67 3.49 -38.41 -45.60
CA ASP A 67 3.12 -37.01 -45.93
C ASP A 67 2.75 -36.16 -44.68
N VAL A 68 3.36 -36.49 -43.50
CA VAL A 68 3.06 -35.77 -42.23
C VAL A 68 4.22 -34.88 -41.86
N TYR A 69 3.90 -33.61 -41.67
CA TYR A 69 4.84 -32.58 -41.22
C TYR A 69 4.98 -32.65 -39.69
N GLU A 70 5.90 -33.47 -39.20
CA GLU A 70 6.19 -33.57 -37.78
C GLU A 70 7.64 -33.18 -37.47
N ARG A 71 7.84 -32.59 -36.30
CA ARG A 71 9.15 -32.20 -35.77
C ARG A 71 9.74 -33.21 -34.81
N LEU A 72 11.05 -33.31 -34.79
CA LEU A 72 11.81 -34.08 -33.82
C LEU A 72 12.00 -33.24 -32.55
N VAL A 73 11.08 -33.37 -31.58
CA VAL A 73 10.96 -32.44 -30.42
C VAL A 73 11.85 -32.83 -29.25
N THR A 74 12.44 -34.03 -29.24
CA THR A 74 13.27 -34.53 -28.13
C THR A 74 14.51 -33.64 -27.95
N GLY A 75 14.70 -33.08 -26.76
CA GLY A 75 15.79 -32.16 -26.44
C GLY A 75 15.54 -30.70 -26.82
N TYR A 76 14.36 -30.37 -27.37
CA TYR A 76 13.92 -29.03 -27.71
C TYR A 76 12.84 -28.53 -26.72
N LEU A 77 12.48 -27.25 -26.87
CA LEU A 77 11.52 -26.55 -26.00
C LEU A 77 10.25 -27.35 -25.68
N PRO A 78 9.59 -28.02 -26.64
CA PRO A 78 8.33 -28.74 -26.35
C PRO A 78 8.44 -29.88 -25.34
N THR A 79 9.67 -30.34 -25.04
CA THR A 79 9.92 -31.44 -24.06
C THR A 79 10.63 -30.94 -22.80
N ALA A 80 10.84 -29.65 -22.67
CA ALA A 80 11.58 -29.06 -21.54
C ALA A 80 10.65 -28.67 -20.38
N ASP A 81 11.12 -28.92 -19.15
CA ASP A 81 10.47 -28.49 -17.90
C ASP A 81 10.78 -27.02 -17.58
N VAL A 82 12.02 -26.59 -17.79
CA VAL A 82 12.48 -25.20 -17.58
C VAL A 82 13.08 -24.67 -18.87
N VAL A 83 12.55 -23.56 -19.34
CA VAL A 83 12.97 -22.92 -20.60
C VAL A 83 13.55 -21.54 -20.30
N CYS A 84 14.73 -21.25 -20.87
CA CYS A 84 15.37 -19.94 -20.82
C CYS A 84 15.56 -19.42 -22.24
N LEU A 85 14.92 -18.32 -22.56
CA LEU A 85 15.02 -17.64 -23.86
C LEU A 85 15.65 -16.26 -23.65
N ASP A 86 16.91 -16.11 -24.06
CA ASP A 86 17.59 -14.82 -23.99
C ASP A 86 17.29 -13.98 -25.23
N GLU A 87 17.26 -12.66 -25.08
CA GLU A 87 16.89 -11.68 -26.11
C GLU A 87 15.51 -11.97 -26.75
N ILE A 88 14.51 -12.29 -25.91
CA ILE A 88 13.19 -12.81 -26.30
C ILE A 88 12.46 -11.96 -27.33
N TRP A 89 12.65 -10.63 -27.30
CA TRP A 89 11.97 -9.68 -28.22
C TRP A 89 12.53 -9.70 -29.65
N LYS A 90 13.67 -10.38 -29.88
CA LYS A 90 14.24 -10.56 -31.20
C LYS A 90 13.63 -11.71 -31.99
N ALA A 91 12.73 -12.49 -31.36
CA ALA A 91 12.07 -13.61 -32.02
C ALA A 91 11.14 -13.18 -33.13
N GLY A 92 11.15 -13.93 -34.23
CA GLY A 92 10.22 -13.68 -35.34
C GLY A 92 8.78 -14.08 -35.00
N PRO A 93 7.77 -13.57 -35.77
CA PRO A 93 6.34 -13.79 -35.49
C PRO A 93 5.91 -15.24 -35.41
N ALA A 94 6.50 -16.14 -36.20
CA ALA A 94 6.20 -17.57 -36.16
C ALA A 94 6.57 -18.23 -34.84
N ILE A 95 7.73 -17.86 -34.28
CA ILE A 95 8.17 -18.31 -32.96
C ILE A 95 7.27 -17.75 -31.87
N LEU A 96 6.99 -16.45 -31.93
CA LEU A 96 6.15 -15.75 -30.94
C LEU A 96 4.75 -16.36 -30.85
N ASN A 97 4.11 -16.63 -31.98
CA ASN A 97 2.78 -17.26 -32.01
C ASN A 97 2.78 -18.66 -31.40
N THR A 98 3.81 -19.46 -31.68
CA THR A 98 3.95 -20.80 -31.10
C THR A 98 4.19 -20.71 -29.58
N LEU A 99 5.02 -19.77 -29.13
CA LEU A 99 5.24 -19.52 -27.70
C LEU A 99 3.95 -19.08 -27.00
N LEU A 100 3.13 -18.23 -27.62
CA LEU A 100 1.83 -17.82 -27.08
C LEU A 100 0.90 -19.02 -26.85
N THR A 101 0.85 -19.98 -27.78
CA THR A 101 0.07 -21.20 -27.62
C THR A 101 0.59 -22.04 -26.47
N ILE A 102 1.91 -22.26 -26.40
CA ILE A 102 2.54 -23.04 -25.34
C ILE A 102 2.29 -22.40 -23.97
N LEU A 103 2.41 -21.07 -23.85
CA LEU A 103 2.19 -20.34 -22.61
C LEU A 103 0.72 -20.37 -22.16
N ASN A 104 -0.22 -20.33 -23.11
CA ASN A 104 -1.65 -20.30 -22.81
C ASN A 104 -2.22 -21.68 -22.49
N GLU A 105 -1.90 -22.66 -23.34
CA GLU A 105 -2.61 -23.93 -23.41
C GLU A 105 -1.76 -25.08 -22.89
N ARG A 106 -0.44 -24.86 -22.71
CA ARG A 106 0.52 -25.90 -22.37
C ARG A 106 0.53 -27.02 -23.42
N LEU A 107 0.20 -26.69 -24.65
CA LEU A 107 0.15 -27.60 -25.78
C LEU A 107 1.10 -27.13 -26.88
N PHE A 108 1.70 -28.09 -27.56
CA PHE A 108 2.46 -27.88 -28.79
C PHE A 108 1.84 -28.70 -29.94
N ARG A 109 1.54 -28.02 -31.03
CA ARG A 109 1.01 -28.68 -32.22
C ARG A 109 2.16 -29.21 -33.08
N ASN A 110 2.24 -30.54 -33.16
CA ASN A 110 3.24 -31.26 -33.96
C ASN A 110 2.58 -32.01 -35.09
N GLY A 111 2.57 -31.42 -36.29
CA GLY A 111 1.81 -31.97 -37.40
C GLY A 111 0.30 -31.96 -37.16
N ASN A 112 -0.29 -33.13 -37.19
CA ASN A 112 -1.72 -33.37 -36.95
C ASN A 112 -2.05 -33.67 -35.47
N SER A 113 -1.04 -33.76 -34.61
CA SER A 113 -1.21 -34.08 -33.22
C SER A 113 -0.90 -32.90 -32.29
N GLU A 114 -1.58 -32.85 -31.16
CA GLU A 114 -1.27 -31.92 -30.07
C GLU A 114 -0.62 -32.71 -28.92
N MET A 115 0.51 -32.20 -28.42
CA MET A 115 1.21 -32.80 -27.33
C MET A 115 1.30 -31.85 -26.15
N PRO A 116 1.12 -32.37 -24.90
CA PRO A 116 1.29 -31.53 -23.71
C PRO A 116 2.77 -31.18 -23.50
N VAL A 117 3.03 -29.92 -23.20
CA VAL A 117 4.37 -29.42 -22.87
C VAL A 117 4.55 -29.45 -21.35
N PRO A 118 5.57 -30.15 -20.80
CA PRO A 118 5.77 -30.31 -19.35
C PRO A 118 6.29 -29.04 -18.66
N LEU A 119 6.11 -27.90 -19.29
CA LEU A 119 6.67 -26.61 -18.89
C LEU A 119 6.26 -26.21 -17.48
N LYS A 120 7.24 -26.13 -16.58
CA LYS A 120 7.10 -25.60 -15.22
C LYS A 120 7.38 -24.10 -15.17
N LEU A 121 8.40 -23.66 -15.91
CA LEU A 121 8.83 -22.27 -15.94
C LEU A 121 9.36 -21.88 -17.33
N LEU A 122 8.87 -20.75 -17.86
CA LEU A 122 9.54 -20.07 -18.96
C LEU A 122 10.13 -18.76 -18.43
N ILE A 123 11.44 -18.61 -18.62
CA ILE A 123 12.18 -17.38 -18.34
C ILE A 123 12.50 -16.72 -19.70
N GLY A 124 11.93 -15.54 -19.90
CA GLY A 124 12.39 -14.63 -20.95
C GLY A 124 13.44 -13.69 -20.37
N ALA A 125 14.50 -13.44 -21.08
CA ALA A 125 15.47 -12.43 -20.70
C ALA A 125 15.63 -11.39 -21.83
N SER A 126 15.84 -10.14 -21.47
CA SER A 126 16.09 -9.05 -22.40
C SER A 126 16.88 -7.92 -21.75
N ASN A 127 17.50 -7.09 -22.56
CA ASN A 127 18.17 -5.87 -22.15
C ASN A 127 17.22 -4.64 -22.28
N GLU A 128 16.13 -4.79 -23.00
CA GLU A 128 15.17 -3.71 -23.33
C GLU A 128 13.72 -4.19 -23.18
N LEU A 129 12.81 -3.26 -23.06
CA LEU A 129 11.38 -3.52 -23.11
C LEU A 129 10.93 -3.83 -24.56
N PRO A 130 9.79 -4.54 -24.76
CA PRO A 130 9.27 -4.75 -26.09
C PRO A 130 8.94 -3.42 -26.77
N ALA A 131 9.27 -3.29 -28.04
CA ALA A 131 8.94 -2.10 -28.80
C ALA A 131 7.42 -2.00 -29.01
N SER A 132 6.88 -0.80 -28.83
CA SER A 132 5.46 -0.54 -29.01
C SER A 132 5.05 -0.69 -30.48
N GLY A 133 3.93 -1.35 -30.73
CA GLY A 133 3.37 -1.51 -32.09
C GLY A 133 3.99 -2.65 -32.91
N GLU A 134 4.84 -3.48 -32.35
CA GLU A 134 5.41 -4.66 -33.00
C GLU A 134 4.60 -5.96 -32.77
N GLY A 135 3.43 -5.85 -32.15
CA GLY A 135 2.57 -7.02 -31.82
C GLY A 135 3.09 -7.88 -30.68
N LEU A 136 4.00 -7.35 -29.87
CA LEU A 136 4.63 -8.04 -28.74
C LEU A 136 3.81 -7.95 -27.46
N GLU A 137 2.77 -7.12 -27.43
CA GLU A 137 1.95 -6.82 -26.25
C GLU A 137 1.29 -8.10 -25.71
N ALA A 138 0.89 -9.01 -26.60
CA ALA A 138 0.28 -10.27 -26.21
C ALA A 138 1.26 -11.18 -25.46
N LEU A 139 2.52 -11.23 -25.88
CA LEU A 139 3.57 -12.00 -25.19
C LEU A 139 4.02 -11.29 -23.90
N TRP A 140 4.11 -9.94 -23.94
CA TRP A 140 4.40 -9.13 -22.77
C TRP A 140 3.41 -9.40 -21.61
N ASP A 141 2.11 -9.47 -21.90
CA ASP A 141 1.07 -9.75 -20.91
C ASP A 141 1.16 -11.17 -20.33
N ARG A 142 1.85 -12.13 -20.98
CA ARG A 142 2.10 -13.50 -20.49
C ARG A 142 3.24 -13.59 -19.51
N PHE A 143 4.18 -12.68 -19.52
CA PHE A 143 5.21 -12.60 -18.51
C PHE A 143 4.64 -11.92 -17.27
N LEU A 144 4.07 -12.75 -16.37
CA LEU A 144 3.41 -12.28 -15.16
C LEU A 144 4.40 -11.63 -14.21
N VAL A 145 5.50 -12.34 -13.90
CA VAL A 145 6.54 -11.85 -12.99
C VAL A 145 7.63 -11.17 -13.80
N ARG A 146 7.86 -9.90 -13.54
CA ARG A 146 8.84 -9.06 -14.22
C ARG A 146 9.84 -8.53 -13.23
N MET A 147 11.10 -8.81 -13.45
CA MET A 147 12.18 -8.48 -12.53
C MET A 147 13.27 -7.70 -13.24
N VAL A 148 13.62 -6.55 -12.69
CA VAL A 148 14.79 -5.80 -13.15
C VAL A 148 16.03 -6.36 -12.46
N MET A 149 17.00 -6.77 -13.29
CA MET A 149 18.29 -7.30 -12.86
C MET A 149 19.33 -6.21 -12.94
N GLU A 150 19.94 -5.87 -11.81
CA GLU A 150 20.96 -4.85 -11.73
C GLU A 150 22.33 -5.47 -11.44
N PRO A 151 23.43 -4.78 -11.83
CA PRO A 151 24.76 -5.14 -11.39
C PRO A 151 24.88 -5.16 -9.87
N VAL A 152 25.82 -5.93 -9.34
CA VAL A 152 26.08 -6.01 -7.91
C VAL A 152 26.44 -4.63 -7.36
N LYS A 153 25.65 -4.11 -6.43
CA LYS A 153 25.79 -2.77 -5.83
C LYS A 153 26.61 -2.78 -4.53
N SER A 154 26.50 -3.87 -3.73
CA SER A 154 27.18 -3.91 -2.43
C SER A 154 28.65 -4.31 -2.56
N GLU A 155 29.52 -3.60 -1.87
CA GLU A 155 30.95 -3.89 -1.78
C GLU A 155 31.24 -5.32 -1.29
N ARG A 156 30.45 -5.80 -0.32
CA ARG A 156 30.53 -7.17 0.19
C ARG A 156 30.26 -8.21 -0.90
N SER A 157 29.15 -8.02 -1.64
CA SER A 157 28.77 -8.94 -2.71
C SER A 157 29.75 -8.85 -3.89
N PHE A 158 30.27 -7.67 -4.18
CA PHE A 158 31.31 -7.49 -5.21
C PHE A 158 32.59 -8.23 -4.87
N ARG A 159 33.09 -8.09 -3.63
CA ARG A 159 34.27 -8.86 -3.16
C ARG A 159 34.06 -10.36 -3.23
N GLN A 160 32.86 -10.82 -2.87
CA GLN A 160 32.50 -12.23 -2.97
C GLN A 160 32.49 -12.69 -4.44
N LEU A 161 31.93 -11.88 -5.34
CA LEU A 161 31.87 -12.19 -6.77
C LEU A 161 33.26 -12.35 -7.39
N ILE A 162 34.20 -11.41 -7.11
CA ILE A 162 35.55 -11.45 -7.67
C ILE A 162 36.49 -12.41 -6.97
N GLY A 163 36.18 -12.79 -5.72
CA GLY A 163 36.99 -13.71 -4.92
C GLY A 163 36.61 -15.19 -5.07
N THR A 164 35.59 -15.52 -5.89
CA THR A 164 35.14 -16.90 -6.10
C THR A 164 35.49 -17.32 -7.51
N ASP A 165 36.51 -18.16 -7.65
CA ASP A 165 36.87 -18.77 -8.93
C ASP A 165 35.97 -20.00 -9.19
N GLY A 166 35.17 -19.94 -10.28
CA GLY A 166 34.34 -21.03 -10.75
C GLY A 166 32.88 -21.03 -10.31
N GLU A 167 32.09 -21.88 -10.92
CA GLU A 167 30.69 -22.12 -10.51
C GLU A 167 30.69 -22.78 -9.13
N THR A 168 30.09 -22.09 -8.15
CA THR A 168 29.88 -22.68 -6.81
C THR A 168 28.98 -23.88 -6.96
N GLU A 169 29.49 -25.09 -6.69
CA GLU A 169 28.65 -26.28 -6.63
C GLU A 169 27.51 -26.06 -5.63
N VAL A 170 26.28 -26.23 -6.10
CA VAL A 170 25.11 -26.18 -5.24
C VAL A 170 25.03 -27.51 -4.51
N PRO A 171 25.06 -27.54 -3.17
CA PRO A 171 24.90 -28.80 -2.45
C PRO A 171 23.57 -29.45 -2.83
N PRO A 172 23.46 -30.78 -2.79
CA PRO A 172 22.22 -31.47 -3.08
C PRO A 172 21.12 -31.01 -2.11
N LEU A 173 20.11 -30.35 -2.66
CA LEU A 173 18.94 -29.86 -1.92
C LEU A 173 17.77 -30.83 -2.19
N PRO A 174 16.80 -30.92 -1.26
CA PRO A 174 15.53 -31.59 -1.56
C PRO A 174 14.93 -31.00 -2.83
N SER A 175 14.54 -31.84 -3.77
CA SER A 175 13.94 -31.43 -5.04
C SER A 175 12.46 -31.81 -5.07
N ILE A 176 11.64 -30.96 -5.67
CA ILE A 176 10.19 -31.13 -5.81
C ILE A 176 9.94 -32.19 -6.87
N THR A 177 9.21 -33.24 -6.52
CA THR A 177 8.80 -34.28 -7.47
C THR A 177 7.62 -33.82 -8.33
N ARG A 178 7.34 -34.57 -9.39
CA ARG A 178 6.18 -34.29 -10.25
C ARG A 178 4.86 -34.51 -9.52
N GLU A 179 4.81 -35.54 -8.68
CA GLU A 179 3.66 -35.90 -7.86
C GLU A 179 3.35 -34.82 -6.82
N GLU A 180 4.38 -34.35 -6.10
CA GLU A 180 4.23 -33.24 -5.14
C GLU A 180 3.73 -31.98 -5.82
N LEU A 181 4.35 -31.60 -6.95
CA LEU A 181 3.92 -30.39 -7.68
C LEU A 181 2.46 -30.52 -8.17
N SER A 182 2.04 -31.73 -8.59
CA SER A 182 0.66 -31.99 -8.99
C SER A 182 -0.32 -31.87 -7.82
N ALA A 183 0.05 -32.42 -6.65
CA ALA A 183 -0.75 -32.30 -5.43
C ALA A 183 -0.87 -30.82 -4.98
N TRP A 184 0.24 -30.08 -5.03
CA TRP A 184 0.28 -28.65 -4.66
C TRP A 184 -0.63 -27.78 -5.54
N LYS A 185 -0.76 -28.08 -6.83
CA LYS A 185 -1.70 -27.35 -7.72
C LYS A 185 -3.12 -27.38 -7.21
N SER A 186 -3.59 -28.52 -6.72
CA SER A 186 -4.94 -28.67 -6.14
C SER A 186 -5.06 -27.88 -4.84
N SER A 187 -4.06 -27.97 -3.96
CA SER A 187 -4.02 -27.22 -2.69
C SER A 187 -3.95 -25.72 -2.91
N ILE A 188 -3.14 -25.25 -3.87
CA ILE A 188 -3.06 -23.82 -4.24
C ILE A 188 -4.41 -23.32 -4.77
N ALA A 189 -5.11 -24.12 -5.58
CA ALA A 189 -6.42 -23.74 -6.10
C ALA A 189 -7.49 -23.57 -5.02
N SER A 190 -7.38 -24.32 -3.88
CA SER A 190 -8.31 -24.25 -2.75
C SER A 190 -8.05 -23.09 -1.78
N VAL A 191 -6.89 -22.40 -1.89
CA VAL A 191 -6.59 -21.25 -1.03
C VAL A 191 -7.62 -20.13 -1.26
N SER A 192 -8.27 -19.69 -0.19
CA SER A 192 -9.27 -18.61 -0.19
C SER A 192 -8.61 -17.22 -0.27
N ILE A 193 -9.42 -16.19 -0.30
CA ILE A 193 -8.94 -14.79 -0.23
C ILE A 193 -9.63 -14.16 0.98
N SER A 194 -8.86 -13.56 1.89
CA SER A 194 -9.42 -12.83 3.03
C SER A 194 -10.13 -11.54 2.56
N GLU A 195 -11.13 -11.08 3.31
CA GLU A 195 -11.85 -9.83 2.99
C GLU A 195 -10.88 -8.64 2.98
N GLU A 196 -9.94 -8.59 3.93
CA GLU A 196 -8.89 -7.58 3.96
C GLU A 196 -8.04 -7.57 2.68
N ALA A 197 -7.70 -8.75 2.15
CA ALA A 197 -6.96 -8.86 0.90
C ALA A 197 -7.81 -8.40 -0.30
N TYR A 198 -9.12 -8.67 -0.33
CA TYR A 198 -10.03 -8.14 -1.35
C TYR A 198 -10.08 -6.62 -1.35
N GLU A 199 -10.26 -6.00 -0.19
CA GLU A 199 -10.29 -4.54 -0.04
C GLU A 199 -8.96 -3.91 -0.49
N ALA A 200 -7.84 -4.51 -0.08
CA ALA A 200 -6.51 -4.02 -0.45
C ALA A 200 -6.22 -4.19 -1.95
N LEU A 201 -6.66 -5.28 -2.60
CA LEU A 201 -6.57 -5.44 -4.06
C LEU A 201 -7.43 -4.40 -4.79
N ALA A 202 -8.64 -4.13 -4.31
CA ALA A 202 -9.51 -3.09 -4.86
C ALA A 202 -8.88 -1.70 -4.71
N PHE A 203 -8.23 -1.41 -3.59
CA PHE A 203 -7.47 -0.19 -3.36
C PHE A 203 -6.32 -0.05 -4.37
N ILE A 204 -5.51 -1.11 -4.57
CA ILE A 204 -4.43 -1.12 -5.56
C ILE A 204 -4.98 -0.89 -6.97
N ARG A 205 -6.04 -1.61 -7.36
CA ARG A 205 -6.66 -1.46 -8.68
C ARG A 205 -7.11 -0.02 -8.94
N LYS A 206 -7.72 0.62 -7.94
CA LYS A 206 -8.11 2.02 -8.02
C LYS A 206 -6.89 2.94 -8.11
N GLY A 207 -5.84 2.68 -7.34
CA GLY A 207 -4.60 3.45 -7.37
C GLY A 207 -3.88 3.40 -8.71
N LEU A 208 -3.90 2.24 -9.40
CA LEU A 208 -3.30 2.07 -10.72
C LEU A 208 -3.99 2.92 -11.81
N SER A 209 -5.29 3.21 -11.68
CA SER A 209 -6.00 4.05 -12.67
C SER A 209 -5.55 5.52 -12.66
N SER A 210 -4.86 5.94 -11.60
CA SER A 210 -4.35 7.32 -11.43
C SER A 210 -3.00 7.32 -10.70
N LEU A 211 -2.06 6.48 -11.16
CA LEU A 211 -0.76 6.32 -10.53
C LEU A 211 0.11 7.56 -10.73
N ARG A 212 0.60 8.12 -9.62
CA ARG A 212 1.49 9.28 -9.62
C ARG A 212 2.93 8.84 -9.89
N ILE A 213 3.41 9.07 -11.10
CA ILE A 213 4.78 8.75 -11.52
C ILE A 213 5.77 9.79 -10.99
N SER A 214 5.40 11.08 -11.10
CA SER A 214 6.19 12.21 -10.59
C SER A 214 5.27 13.33 -10.08
N ASP A 215 5.85 14.42 -9.57
CA ASP A 215 5.05 15.57 -9.09
C ASP A 215 4.17 16.22 -10.17
N LYS A 216 4.52 16.03 -11.44
CA LYS A 216 3.82 16.63 -12.58
C LYS A 216 3.15 15.60 -13.50
N MET A 217 3.31 14.30 -13.24
CA MET A 217 2.86 13.25 -14.14
C MET A 217 2.05 12.19 -13.40
N THR A 218 0.81 12.00 -13.85
CA THR A 218 -0.06 10.89 -13.46
C THR A 218 -0.33 10.03 -14.68
N ARG A 219 -0.28 8.71 -14.54
CA ARG A 219 -0.53 7.74 -15.61
C ARG A 219 -1.53 6.70 -15.14
N SER A 220 -2.36 6.21 -16.05
CA SER A 220 -3.16 5.01 -15.82
C SER A 220 -2.36 3.78 -16.23
N VAL A 221 -2.12 2.88 -15.30
CA VAL A 221 -1.44 1.60 -15.56
C VAL A 221 -2.50 0.53 -15.81
N TYR A 222 -2.53 0.03 -17.03
CA TYR A 222 -3.47 -1.01 -17.40
C TYR A 222 -2.97 -2.39 -17.01
N VAL A 223 -3.83 -3.16 -16.34
CA VAL A 223 -3.64 -4.56 -16.00
C VAL A 223 -4.87 -5.32 -16.49
N SER A 224 -4.69 -6.30 -17.38
CA SER A 224 -5.79 -7.07 -17.97
C SER A 224 -6.50 -7.93 -16.93
N ASP A 225 -7.80 -8.22 -17.13
CA ASP A 225 -8.57 -9.12 -16.25
C ASP A 225 -7.96 -10.51 -16.18
N ARG A 226 -7.38 -10.97 -17.28
CA ARG A 226 -6.60 -12.20 -17.33
C ARG A 226 -5.40 -12.13 -16.42
N ARG A 227 -4.62 -11.05 -16.47
CA ARG A 227 -3.44 -10.86 -15.63
C ARG A 227 -3.82 -10.81 -14.15
N TRP A 228 -4.94 -10.18 -13.79
CA TRP A 228 -5.47 -10.20 -12.42
C TRP A 228 -5.76 -11.63 -11.94
N LYS A 229 -6.33 -12.51 -12.77
CA LYS A 229 -6.56 -13.92 -12.42
C LYS A 229 -5.24 -14.66 -12.16
N HIS A 230 -4.22 -14.45 -12.99
CA HIS A 230 -2.90 -15.03 -12.80
C HIS A 230 -2.18 -14.46 -11.57
N ILE A 231 -2.31 -13.15 -11.30
CA ILE A 231 -1.82 -12.52 -10.07
C ILE A 231 -2.43 -13.19 -8.83
N VAL A 232 -3.75 -13.36 -8.79
CA VAL A 232 -4.41 -14.03 -7.67
C VAL A 232 -3.95 -15.48 -7.52
N HIS A 233 -3.72 -16.18 -8.62
CA HIS A 233 -3.17 -17.54 -8.58
C HIS A 233 -1.75 -17.56 -7.99
N LEU A 234 -0.90 -16.59 -8.35
CA LEU A 234 0.44 -16.44 -7.78
C LEU A 234 0.41 -16.09 -6.28
N LEU A 235 -0.54 -15.23 -5.84
CA LEU A 235 -0.76 -14.93 -4.42
C LEU A 235 -1.22 -16.17 -3.64
N ARG A 236 -2.07 -17.03 -4.23
CA ARG A 236 -2.46 -18.33 -3.64
C ARG A 236 -1.25 -19.23 -3.45
N ALA A 237 -0.37 -19.30 -4.46
CA ALA A 237 0.87 -20.06 -4.36
C ALA A 237 1.79 -19.49 -3.27
N SER A 238 1.86 -18.16 -3.11
CA SER A 238 2.59 -17.50 -2.02
C SER A 238 2.02 -17.90 -0.66
N ALA A 239 0.72 -17.79 -0.45
CA ALA A 239 0.07 -18.18 0.79
C ALA A 239 0.31 -19.67 1.12
N PHE A 240 0.18 -20.56 0.12
CA PHE A 240 0.43 -21.99 0.26
C PHE A 240 1.87 -22.29 0.71
N VAL A 241 2.88 -21.68 0.07
CA VAL A 241 4.30 -21.85 0.42
C VAL A 241 4.58 -21.39 1.85
N HIS A 242 3.85 -20.41 2.36
CA HIS A 242 3.92 -19.97 3.76
C HIS A 242 3.00 -20.78 4.69
N GLY A 243 2.44 -21.91 4.27
CA GLY A 243 1.59 -22.79 5.09
C GLY A 243 0.23 -22.20 5.45
N ARG A 244 -0.33 -21.30 4.63
CA ARG A 244 -1.60 -20.64 4.86
C ARG A 244 -2.68 -21.10 3.88
N GLU A 245 -3.92 -21.16 4.35
CA GLU A 245 -5.09 -21.56 3.57
C GLU A 245 -5.86 -20.35 2.98
N GLU A 246 -5.36 -19.13 3.25
CA GLU A 246 -5.92 -17.89 2.71
C GLU A 246 -4.85 -16.88 2.32
N ILE A 247 -5.11 -16.13 1.26
CA ILE A 247 -4.31 -14.97 0.86
C ILE A 247 -4.52 -13.86 1.89
N ARG A 248 -3.41 -13.29 2.37
CA ARG A 248 -3.38 -12.12 3.25
C ARG A 248 -2.60 -10.98 2.60
N VAL A 249 -2.74 -9.78 3.11
CA VAL A 249 -1.94 -8.63 2.64
C VAL A 249 -0.43 -8.89 2.72
N ALA A 250 0.00 -9.79 3.61
CA ALA A 250 1.40 -10.21 3.70
C ALA A 250 1.94 -10.90 2.42
N ASP A 251 1.09 -11.34 1.49
CA ASP A 251 1.49 -11.90 0.19
C ASP A 251 1.73 -10.81 -0.88
N PHE A 252 1.29 -9.59 -0.66
CA PHE A 252 1.27 -8.51 -1.65
C PHE A 252 2.63 -8.01 -2.15
N PRO A 253 3.76 -8.18 -1.45
CA PRO A 253 5.07 -7.84 -2.03
C PRO A 253 5.32 -8.42 -3.42
N VAL A 254 4.78 -9.62 -3.68
CA VAL A 254 4.82 -10.26 -5.01
C VAL A 254 4.24 -9.37 -6.11
N LEU A 255 3.26 -8.52 -5.78
CA LEU A 255 2.58 -7.61 -6.72
C LEU A 255 3.53 -6.56 -7.33
N CYS A 256 4.57 -6.16 -6.61
CA CYS A 256 5.57 -5.21 -7.11
C CYS A 256 6.23 -5.70 -8.41
N HIS A 257 6.28 -7.02 -8.61
CA HIS A 257 6.83 -7.66 -9.79
C HIS A 257 5.79 -8.00 -10.86
N CYS A 258 4.50 -7.76 -10.60
CA CYS A 258 3.42 -8.20 -11.48
C CYS A 258 2.61 -7.05 -12.12
N LEU A 259 2.73 -5.82 -11.64
CA LEU A 259 1.79 -4.76 -12.00
C LEU A 259 2.34 -3.75 -12.99
N TRP A 260 3.66 -3.54 -13.08
CA TRP A 260 4.26 -2.52 -13.93
C TRP A 260 4.34 -2.93 -15.40
N ASN A 261 4.30 -1.95 -16.30
CA ASN A 261 4.52 -2.10 -17.73
C ASN A 261 5.77 -1.35 -18.20
N GLU A 262 6.08 -0.21 -17.55
CA GLU A 262 7.26 0.61 -17.80
C GLU A 262 8.13 0.66 -16.56
N THR A 263 9.43 0.84 -16.72
CA THR A 263 10.36 0.82 -15.59
C THR A 263 10.19 2.00 -14.62
N ASP A 264 9.68 3.14 -15.10
CA ASP A 264 9.36 4.31 -14.28
C ASP A 264 8.14 4.09 -13.36
N GLU A 265 7.34 3.06 -13.61
CA GLU A 265 6.18 2.68 -12.79
C GLU A 265 6.56 1.83 -11.56
N ILE A 266 7.74 1.22 -11.54
CA ILE A 266 8.15 0.26 -10.50
C ILE A 266 8.11 0.87 -9.11
N GLU A 267 8.77 2.00 -8.93
CA GLU A 267 8.83 2.67 -7.61
C GLU A 267 7.47 3.24 -7.17
N PRO A 268 6.67 3.91 -8.02
CA PRO A 268 5.30 4.29 -7.70
C PRO A 268 4.39 3.11 -7.33
N ILE A 269 4.48 1.98 -8.04
CA ILE A 269 3.71 0.77 -7.74
C ILE A 269 4.18 0.17 -6.41
N SER A 270 5.47 0.10 -6.15
CA SER A 270 6.01 -0.39 -4.87
C SER A 270 5.49 0.45 -3.69
N ARG A 271 5.41 1.77 -3.85
CA ARG A 271 4.79 2.66 -2.85
C ARG A 271 3.29 2.41 -2.69
N LEU A 272 2.56 2.22 -3.80
CA LEU A 272 1.13 1.92 -3.75
C LEU A 272 0.86 0.59 -3.03
N VAL A 273 1.63 -0.45 -3.33
CA VAL A 273 1.56 -1.75 -2.65
C VAL A 273 1.90 -1.59 -1.16
N LEU A 274 2.96 -0.86 -0.82
CA LEU A 274 3.34 -0.59 0.57
C LEU A 274 2.22 0.11 1.35
N VAL A 275 1.54 1.09 0.76
CA VAL A 275 0.38 1.73 1.37
C VAL A 275 -0.76 0.74 1.54
N ALA A 276 -1.01 -0.11 0.55
CA ALA A 276 -2.06 -1.12 0.60
C ALA A 276 -1.84 -2.17 1.71
N LEU A 277 -0.59 -2.54 2.01
CA LEU A 277 -0.26 -3.44 3.13
C LEU A 277 -0.81 -2.98 4.47
N PHE A 278 -0.92 -1.66 4.66
CA PHE A 278 -1.35 -1.05 5.92
C PHE A 278 -2.71 -0.34 5.81
N ALA A 279 -3.40 -0.44 4.67
CA ALA A 279 -4.58 0.38 4.40
C ALA A 279 -5.73 0.10 5.38
N SER A 280 -6.08 -1.16 5.62
CA SER A 280 -7.12 -1.57 6.57
C SER A 280 -6.76 -1.14 7.99
N TRP A 281 -5.52 -1.42 8.38
CA TRP A 281 -4.99 -1.02 9.69
C TRP A 281 -5.00 0.51 9.89
N MET A 282 -4.58 1.28 8.87
CA MET A 282 -4.64 2.75 8.92
C MET A 282 -6.06 3.27 9.03
N GLY A 283 -7.02 2.65 8.35
CA GLY A 283 -8.44 2.97 8.49
C GLY A 283 -8.94 2.78 9.92
N SER A 284 -8.53 1.71 10.59
CA SER A 284 -8.86 1.45 12.00
C SER A 284 -8.19 2.46 12.94
N LEU A 285 -6.92 2.81 12.69
CA LEU A 285 -6.22 3.86 13.44
C LEU A 285 -6.91 5.22 13.34
N GLU A 286 -7.31 5.65 12.15
CA GLU A 286 -7.97 6.95 11.97
C GLU A 286 -9.38 6.98 12.58
N ARG A 287 -10.13 5.87 12.52
CA ARG A 287 -11.42 5.74 13.24
C ARG A 287 -11.23 5.87 14.73
N LEU A 288 -10.27 5.17 15.31
CA LEU A 288 -9.98 5.23 16.75
C LEU A 288 -9.50 6.62 17.16
N LYS A 289 -8.60 7.22 16.39
CA LYS A 289 -8.12 8.60 16.61
C LYS A 289 -9.26 9.62 16.55
N SER A 290 -10.20 9.47 15.63
CA SER A 290 -11.37 10.35 15.54
C SER A 290 -12.25 10.25 16.79
N ARG A 291 -12.48 9.03 17.32
CA ARG A 291 -13.20 8.82 18.59
C ARG A 291 -12.49 9.48 19.78
N VAL A 292 -11.16 9.29 19.86
CA VAL A 292 -10.35 9.88 20.93
C VAL A 292 -10.38 11.42 20.87
N ASN A 293 -10.20 11.99 19.69
CA ASN A 293 -10.24 13.45 19.51
C ASN A 293 -11.61 14.03 19.90
N GLU A 294 -12.70 13.36 19.53
CA GLU A 294 -14.04 13.76 19.94
C GLU A 294 -14.21 13.66 21.46
N GLY A 295 -13.72 12.58 22.06
CA GLY A 295 -13.73 12.40 23.52
C GLY A 295 -12.95 13.50 24.25
N LEU A 296 -11.75 13.85 23.79
CA LEU A 296 -10.94 14.94 24.35
C LEU A 296 -11.67 16.28 24.23
N ARG A 297 -12.31 16.52 23.09
CA ARG A 297 -13.10 17.75 22.86
C ARG A 297 -14.27 17.85 23.84
N LEU A 298 -15.01 16.75 24.06
CA LEU A 298 -16.10 16.70 25.03
C LEU A 298 -15.59 16.91 26.46
N LYS A 299 -14.46 16.29 26.83
CA LYS A 299 -13.83 16.48 28.14
C LYS A 299 -13.46 17.94 28.39
N MET A 300 -12.87 18.62 27.41
CA MET A 300 -12.56 20.04 27.49
C MET A 300 -13.81 20.90 27.64
N ALA A 301 -14.90 20.56 26.91
CA ALA A 301 -16.18 21.24 27.04
C ALA A 301 -16.77 21.09 28.45
N HIS A 302 -16.70 19.88 29.04
CA HIS A 302 -17.11 19.64 30.43
C HIS A 302 -16.31 20.48 31.43
N ALA A 303 -14.98 20.54 31.26
CA ALA A 303 -14.11 21.33 32.14
C ALA A 303 -14.46 22.83 32.02
N ALA A 304 -14.67 23.31 30.81
CA ALA A 304 -15.06 24.70 30.58
C ALA A 304 -16.41 25.05 31.24
N VAL A 305 -17.40 24.16 31.11
CA VAL A 305 -18.73 24.34 31.75
C VAL A 305 -18.58 24.36 33.27
N ARG A 306 -17.84 23.43 33.85
CA ARG A 306 -17.56 23.40 35.33
C ARG A 306 -16.92 24.68 35.80
N THR A 307 -15.90 25.17 35.08
CA THR A 307 -15.21 26.42 35.45
C THR A 307 -16.15 27.63 35.32
N ALA A 308 -16.96 27.71 34.29
CA ALA A 308 -17.94 28.77 34.11
C ALA A 308 -18.98 28.80 35.26
N GLN A 309 -19.49 27.63 35.63
CA GLN A 309 -20.43 27.47 36.75
C GLN A 309 -19.81 27.88 38.10
N ALA A 310 -18.57 27.44 38.38
CA ALA A 310 -17.85 27.81 39.60
C ALA A 310 -17.60 29.32 39.73
N GLU A 311 -17.47 30.02 38.61
CA GLU A 311 -17.32 31.48 38.55
C GLU A 311 -18.67 32.25 38.52
N GLY A 312 -19.80 31.55 38.59
CA GLY A 312 -21.13 32.15 38.66
C GLY A 312 -21.66 32.68 37.33
N TYR A 313 -21.12 32.15 36.18
CA TYR A 313 -21.68 32.47 34.88
C TYR A 313 -22.90 31.59 34.58
N ARG A 314 -23.97 32.17 34.07
CA ARG A 314 -25.08 31.45 33.47
C ARG A 314 -24.73 31.04 32.06
N VAL A 315 -24.93 29.77 31.72
CA VAL A 315 -24.82 29.26 30.38
C VAL A 315 -26.21 29.27 29.74
N ASP A 316 -26.40 30.07 28.68
CA ASP A 316 -27.67 30.15 27.96
C ASP A 316 -27.86 28.88 27.10
N ASP A 317 -28.86 28.08 27.43
CA ASP A 317 -29.18 26.80 26.81
C ASP A 317 -29.41 26.88 25.29
N ASN A 318 -29.89 28.02 24.79
CA ASN A 318 -30.16 28.23 23.36
C ASN A 318 -28.89 28.52 22.53
N LYS A 319 -27.74 28.73 23.16
CA LYS A 319 -26.49 29.11 22.50
C LYS A 319 -25.31 28.24 22.81
N ALA A 320 -25.52 27.17 23.55
CA ALA A 320 -24.52 26.12 23.67
C ALA A 320 -24.38 25.42 22.32
N LEU A 321 -23.37 25.80 21.57
CA LEU A 321 -23.08 25.17 20.32
C LEU A 321 -22.59 23.77 20.58
N VAL A 322 -23.09 22.82 19.82
CA VAL A 322 -22.83 21.39 19.90
C VAL A 322 -21.34 21.04 19.92
N ASP A 323 -20.46 21.99 19.56
CA ASP A 323 -19.04 21.78 19.37
C ASP A 323 -18.12 22.44 20.40
N GLY A 324 -18.66 23.02 21.46
CA GLY A 324 -17.87 23.67 22.49
C GLY A 324 -18.65 24.78 23.20
N PHE A 325 -18.07 25.30 24.27
CA PHE A 325 -18.64 26.39 25.00
C PHE A 325 -18.07 27.72 24.49
N TYR A 326 -18.95 28.58 23.96
CA TYR A 326 -18.57 29.87 23.39
C TYR A 326 -19.29 31.02 24.06
N PHE A 327 -18.62 32.18 24.16
CA PHE A 327 -19.23 33.47 24.45
C PHE A 327 -19.52 34.24 23.17
N LEU A 328 -20.66 34.94 23.14
CA LEU A 328 -21.01 35.82 22.06
C LEU A 328 -20.36 37.20 22.31
N ILE A 329 -19.68 37.72 21.28
CA ILE A 329 -19.15 39.07 21.25
C ILE A 329 -20.14 39.94 20.47
N GLU A 330 -20.78 40.89 21.14
CA GLU A 330 -21.82 41.75 20.52
C GLU A 330 -21.20 42.84 19.66
N GLY A 331 -21.70 42.96 18.45
CA GLY A 331 -21.43 44.16 17.59
C GLY A 331 -20.07 44.15 16.87
N PHE A 332 -19.31 43.06 16.88
CA PHE A 332 -17.99 43.05 16.28
C PHE A 332 -17.99 42.75 14.77
N SER A 333 -18.81 41.87 14.28
CA SER A 333 -18.88 41.58 12.84
C SER A 333 -20.31 41.62 12.30
N ARG A 334 -20.49 41.38 10.98
CA ARG A 334 -21.82 41.35 10.31
C ARG A 334 -22.78 40.30 10.90
N GLY A 335 -22.26 39.36 11.63
CA GLY A 335 -22.99 38.34 12.35
C GLY A 335 -22.58 38.27 13.81
N ASN A 336 -22.94 37.23 14.48
CA ASN A 336 -22.55 36.96 15.86
C ASN A 336 -21.14 36.34 15.88
N THR A 337 -20.15 37.07 16.39
CA THR A 337 -18.81 36.52 16.59
C THR A 337 -18.75 35.79 17.92
N LEU A 338 -18.21 34.60 17.89
CA LEU A 338 -18.05 33.72 19.04
C LEU A 338 -16.58 33.64 19.46
N ILE A 339 -16.31 33.57 20.74
CA ILE A 339 -14.99 33.21 21.28
C ILE A 339 -15.12 31.99 22.18
N PHE A 340 -14.22 31.02 22.01
CA PHE A 340 -14.21 29.84 22.85
C PHE A 340 -13.87 30.21 24.31
N PHE A 341 -14.60 29.65 25.28
CA PHE A 341 -14.46 30.05 26.68
C PHE A 341 -13.03 29.92 27.21
N ALA A 342 -12.33 28.84 26.83
CA ALA A 342 -10.94 28.65 27.22
C ALA A 342 -10.02 29.74 26.66
N ASP A 343 -10.24 30.18 25.42
CA ASP A 343 -9.48 31.26 24.78
C ASP A 343 -9.78 32.59 25.44
N TYR A 344 -11.07 32.88 25.76
CA TYR A 344 -11.45 34.07 26.52
C TYR A 344 -10.75 34.17 27.89
N LYS A 345 -10.65 33.06 28.61
CA LYS A 345 -9.96 32.98 29.92
C LYS A 345 -8.47 33.29 29.81
N ARG A 346 -7.84 32.93 28.71
CA ARG A 346 -6.42 33.19 28.44
C ARG A 346 -6.12 34.64 28.09
N LEU A 347 -7.15 35.43 27.72
CA LEU A 347 -6.94 36.83 27.38
C LEU A 347 -6.41 37.63 28.56
N PRO A 348 -5.39 38.47 28.36
CA PRO A 348 -4.85 39.32 29.40
C PRO A 348 -5.91 40.32 29.88
N LEU A 349 -5.93 40.56 31.19
CA LEU A 349 -6.83 41.53 31.79
C LEU A 349 -6.37 42.96 31.51
N ALA A 350 -7.32 43.83 31.22
CA ALA A 350 -7.07 45.26 31.02
C ALA A 350 -6.40 45.89 32.26
N GLY A 351 -5.31 46.62 32.05
CA GLY A 351 -4.53 47.28 33.10
C GLY A 351 -3.49 48.22 32.50
N ALA A 352 -2.71 48.91 33.34
CA ALA A 352 -1.79 49.98 32.88
C ALA A 352 -0.68 49.55 31.89
N ARG A 353 -0.42 48.26 31.75
CA ARG A 353 0.57 47.71 30.80
C ARG A 353 0.07 46.37 30.21
N VAL A 354 -1.09 46.38 29.56
CA VAL A 354 -1.63 45.20 28.89
C VAL A 354 -0.84 44.92 27.61
N VAL A 355 -0.30 43.71 27.44
CA VAL A 355 0.22 43.22 26.17
C VAL A 355 -0.90 42.40 25.50
N PRO A 356 -1.55 42.91 24.43
CA PRO A 356 -2.61 42.17 23.74
C PRO A 356 -2.09 40.90 23.13
N LEU A 357 -2.90 39.84 23.17
CA LEU A 357 -2.61 38.63 22.41
C LEU A 357 -3.02 38.79 20.95
N LYS A 358 -2.38 38.01 20.07
CA LYS A 358 -2.78 37.88 18.67
C LYS A 358 -3.99 36.96 18.59
N GLY A 359 -5.08 37.48 18.00
CA GLY A 359 -6.27 36.70 17.68
C GLY A 359 -6.47 36.60 16.17
N VAL A 360 -7.18 35.59 15.75
CA VAL A 360 -7.54 35.32 14.36
C VAL A 360 -9.04 35.10 14.26
N VAL A 361 -9.69 35.81 13.32
CA VAL A 361 -11.12 35.65 13.05
C VAL A 361 -11.31 34.83 11.79
N TYR A 362 -12.18 33.81 11.84
CA TYR A 362 -12.55 32.98 10.71
C TYR A 362 -14.02 32.57 10.79
N THR A 363 -14.62 32.19 9.65
CA THR A 363 -16.02 31.77 9.60
C THR A 363 -16.18 30.39 10.21
N HIS A 364 -17.22 30.19 11.03
CA HIS A 364 -17.48 28.92 11.69
C HIS A 364 -17.84 27.82 10.66
N PRO A 365 -17.16 26.64 10.68
CA PRO A 365 -17.34 25.62 9.62
C PRO A 365 -18.76 25.05 9.52
N LYS A 366 -19.50 24.98 10.64
CA LYS A 366 -20.88 24.46 10.66
C LYS A 366 -21.94 25.57 10.62
N TYR A 367 -21.57 26.80 10.92
CA TYR A 367 -22.49 27.96 11.00
C TYR A 367 -21.91 29.10 10.19
N PRO A 368 -22.12 29.15 8.87
CA PRO A 368 -21.48 30.12 7.97
C PRO A 368 -21.96 31.57 8.20
N ASP A 369 -23.01 31.76 8.98
CA ASP A 369 -23.51 33.08 9.45
C ASP A 369 -22.80 33.61 10.71
N ARG A 370 -21.81 32.84 11.25
CA ARG A 370 -21.09 33.16 12.47
C ARG A 370 -19.58 33.12 12.26
N ASP A 371 -18.89 34.05 12.91
CA ASP A 371 -17.43 34.06 12.95
C ASP A 371 -16.93 33.54 14.28
N ILE A 372 -15.72 33.00 14.30
CA ILE A 372 -14.99 32.60 15.50
C ILE A 372 -13.76 33.46 15.64
N LEU A 373 -13.58 34.04 16.83
CA LEU A 373 -12.33 34.61 17.27
C LEU A 373 -11.54 33.59 18.05
N ALA A 374 -10.42 33.12 17.51
CA ALA A 374 -9.47 32.24 18.16
C ALA A 374 -8.21 33.01 18.56
N VAL A 375 -7.63 32.67 19.70
CA VAL A 375 -6.34 33.22 20.13
C VAL A 375 -5.22 32.36 19.55
N ALA A 376 -4.14 32.96 19.06
CA ALA A 376 -2.98 32.24 18.57
C ALA A 376 -2.51 31.23 19.61
N ASP A 377 -2.25 29.98 19.21
CA ASP A 377 -1.96 28.82 20.06
C ASP A 377 -3.12 28.39 20.97
N GLY A 378 -4.33 28.87 20.76
CA GLY A 378 -5.56 28.47 21.45
C GLY A 378 -6.25 27.25 20.83
N GLN A 379 -7.17 26.64 21.60
CA GLN A 379 -7.94 25.45 21.20
C GLN A 379 -8.95 25.71 20.06
N GLY A 380 -9.25 26.98 19.76
CA GLY A 380 -10.16 27.38 18.71
C GLY A 380 -9.55 27.37 17.30
N MET A 381 -8.23 27.21 17.15
CA MET A 381 -7.56 27.21 15.85
C MET A 381 -7.70 25.85 15.14
N GLN A 382 -8.41 25.83 14.03
CA GLN A 382 -8.43 24.67 13.11
C GLN A 382 -7.37 24.83 12.02
N GLN A 383 -6.54 23.79 11.83
CA GLN A 383 -5.33 23.78 10.99
C GLN A 383 -5.54 24.04 9.48
N ASN A 384 -6.78 24.12 8.98
CA ASN A 384 -7.07 24.18 7.53
C ASN A 384 -7.98 25.35 7.12
N GLN A 385 -8.18 26.37 7.96
CA GLN A 385 -9.02 27.50 7.62
C GLN A 385 -8.20 28.75 7.30
N VAL A 386 -8.57 29.43 6.21
CA VAL A 386 -7.96 30.70 5.84
C VAL A 386 -8.49 31.78 6.80
N PRO A 387 -7.63 32.49 7.55
CA PRO A 387 -8.06 33.53 8.44
C PRO A 387 -8.63 34.71 7.63
N SER A 388 -9.79 35.19 8.03
CA SER A 388 -10.40 36.36 7.42
C SER A 388 -9.78 37.66 7.92
N MET A 389 -9.31 37.67 9.18
CA MET A 389 -8.73 38.87 9.80
C MET A 389 -7.85 38.51 11.00
N GLU A 390 -6.69 39.19 11.14
CA GLU A 390 -5.87 39.15 12.34
C GLU A 390 -6.19 40.35 13.23
N VAL A 391 -6.29 40.14 14.54
CA VAL A 391 -6.67 41.15 15.52
C VAL A 391 -5.80 41.08 16.77
N LYS A 392 -5.71 42.17 17.51
CA LYS A 392 -5.11 42.23 18.85
C LYS A 392 -6.20 42.20 19.90
N VAL A 393 -6.14 41.28 20.84
CA VAL A 393 -7.22 41.06 21.80
C VAL A 393 -6.74 41.04 23.25
N TYR A 394 -7.53 41.62 24.12
CA TYR A 394 -7.45 41.56 25.59
C TYR A 394 -8.85 41.72 26.18
N ARG A 395 -9.04 41.56 27.46
CA ARG A 395 -10.36 41.64 28.11
C ARG A 395 -10.34 42.41 29.41
N ASP A 396 -11.50 42.90 29.81
CA ASP A 396 -11.79 43.18 31.20
C ASP A 396 -12.76 42.13 31.77
N LYS A 397 -13.50 42.50 32.79
CA LYS A 397 -14.41 41.56 33.47
C LYS A 397 -15.66 41.23 32.63
N ASP A 398 -16.14 42.17 31.85
CA ASP A 398 -17.42 42.11 31.15
C ASP A 398 -17.33 42.42 29.63
N ASN A 399 -16.12 42.73 29.14
CA ASN A 399 -15.89 43.10 27.75
C ASN A 399 -14.63 42.49 27.19
N ILE A 400 -14.60 42.34 25.87
CA ILE A 400 -13.42 42.06 25.09
C ILE A 400 -13.01 43.29 24.30
N TYR A 401 -11.71 43.54 24.21
CA TYR A 401 -11.15 44.62 23.41
C TYR A 401 -10.50 44.01 22.17
N ILE A 402 -10.97 44.41 21.00
CA ILE A 402 -10.45 43.98 19.73
C ILE A 402 -9.89 45.18 19.01
N ASN A 403 -8.58 45.16 18.71
CA ASN A 403 -7.85 46.31 18.16
C ASN A 403 -8.05 47.61 18.92
N GLY A 404 -8.23 47.54 20.24
CA GLY A 404 -8.46 48.66 21.11
C GLY A 404 -9.92 49.14 21.22
N VAL A 405 -10.83 48.58 20.45
CA VAL A 405 -12.27 48.88 20.52
C VAL A 405 -12.94 47.91 21.49
N ARG A 406 -13.77 48.45 22.35
CA ARG A 406 -14.50 47.71 23.39
C ARG A 406 -15.75 47.05 22.81
N TYR A 407 -15.94 45.77 23.06
CA TYR A 407 -17.14 45.02 22.71
C TYR A 407 -17.69 44.31 23.94
N PRO A 408 -18.97 44.44 24.28
CA PRO A 408 -19.56 43.67 25.36
C PRO A 408 -19.59 42.18 24.94
N ILE A 409 -19.23 41.33 25.90
CA ILE A 409 -19.61 39.92 25.83
C ILE A 409 -21.01 39.82 26.41
N GLN A 410 -21.82 38.92 25.85
CA GLN A 410 -23.20 38.73 26.30
C GLN A 410 -23.21 38.59 27.83
N GLN A 411 -23.82 39.57 28.51
CA GLN A 411 -23.87 39.64 29.97
C GLN A 411 -24.64 38.42 30.45
N VAL A 412 -23.90 37.51 31.05
CA VAL A 412 -24.53 36.48 31.87
C VAL A 412 -24.91 37.17 33.17
N GLN A 413 -26.19 37.44 33.36
CA GLN A 413 -26.65 38.00 34.64
C GLN A 413 -26.21 37.07 35.73
N ARG A 414 -25.46 37.60 36.70
CA ARG A 414 -25.15 36.95 37.97
C ARG A 414 -26.49 36.73 38.71
N GLY A 415 -27.17 35.68 38.44
CA GLY A 415 -28.36 35.25 39.16
C GLY A 415 -27.97 34.30 40.26
N THR A 416 -28.56 34.51 41.44
CA THR A 416 -28.61 33.48 42.49
C THR A 416 -28.88 32.11 41.87
N VAL A 417 -28.06 31.14 42.22
CA VAL A 417 -28.18 29.75 41.80
C VAL A 417 -29.60 29.26 42.15
N SER A 418 -30.50 29.31 41.22
CA SER A 418 -31.79 28.66 41.33
C SER A 418 -31.78 27.44 40.41
N ASP A 419 -32.39 26.39 40.84
CA ASP A 419 -32.41 24.97 40.41
C ASP A 419 -32.67 24.65 38.93
N ARG A 420 -32.35 25.49 38.00
CA ARG A 420 -32.55 25.33 36.54
C ARG A 420 -31.26 25.24 35.71
N VAL A 421 -30.12 24.97 36.34
CA VAL A 421 -28.85 24.73 35.61
C VAL A 421 -28.74 23.27 35.12
N SER A 422 -29.89 22.60 35.03
CA SER A 422 -29.89 21.14 34.80
C SER A 422 -29.96 20.69 33.34
N SER A 423 -29.81 21.55 32.34
CA SER A 423 -30.07 21.14 30.95
C SER A 423 -28.94 21.27 29.92
N LEU A 424 -27.74 21.74 30.28
CA LEU A 424 -26.59 21.59 29.41
C LEU A 424 -25.99 20.19 29.57
N VAL A 425 -26.61 19.22 28.96
CA VAL A 425 -26.07 17.86 28.87
C VAL A 425 -25.01 17.86 27.78
N VAL A 426 -23.78 18.27 28.10
CA VAL A 426 -22.63 17.89 27.28
C VAL A 426 -22.54 16.37 27.41
N PRO A 427 -22.66 15.62 26.31
CA PRO A 427 -22.57 14.17 26.39
C PRO A 427 -21.22 13.76 26.99
N LYS A 428 -21.24 12.75 27.86
CA LYS A 428 -19.97 12.22 28.41
C LYS A 428 -19.13 11.67 27.28
N PRO A 429 -17.79 11.82 27.35
CA PRO A 429 -16.90 11.15 26.41
C PRO A 429 -17.16 9.65 26.42
N ASP A 430 -17.31 9.07 25.22
CA ASP A 430 -17.32 7.61 25.07
C ASP A 430 -15.89 7.11 25.20
N THR A 431 -15.57 6.52 26.35
CA THR A 431 -14.26 5.93 26.64
C THR A 431 -14.27 4.41 26.58
N ASP A 432 -15.46 3.81 26.38
CA ASP A 432 -15.61 2.37 26.48
C ASP A 432 -14.80 1.65 25.39
N GLY A 433 -13.98 0.71 25.81
CA GLY A 433 -13.18 -0.13 24.94
C GLY A 433 -12.02 0.55 24.20
N LEU A 434 -11.69 1.83 24.47
CA LEU A 434 -10.60 2.52 23.78
C LEU A 434 -9.23 1.90 24.07
N GLU A 435 -8.96 1.51 25.31
CA GLU A 435 -7.70 0.83 25.71
C GLU A 435 -7.58 -0.51 25.00
N SER A 436 -8.61 -1.34 25.06
CA SER A 436 -8.65 -2.63 24.36
C SER A 436 -8.49 -2.46 22.84
N ALA A 437 -9.12 -1.44 22.25
CA ALA A 437 -9.02 -1.16 20.83
C ALA A 437 -7.60 -0.77 20.40
N VAL A 438 -6.89 0.04 21.19
CA VAL A 438 -5.48 0.41 20.87
C VAL A 438 -4.53 -0.75 21.09
N GLU A 439 -4.79 -1.62 22.07
CA GLU A 439 -4.01 -2.85 22.27
C GLU A 439 -4.18 -3.82 21.12
N THR A 440 -5.42 -4.07 20.71
CA THR A 440 -5.73 -4.90 19.54
C THR A 440 -5.03 -4.34 18.28
N LEU A 441 -5.17 -3.03 18.02
CA LEU A 441 -4.52 -2.37 16.90
C LEU A 441 -2.99 -2.51 16.94
N SER A 442 -2.39 -2.45 18.10
CA SER A 442 -0.94 -2.66 18.31
C SER A 442 -0.54 -4.11 18.04
N ALA A 443 -1.32 -5.08 18.51
CA ALA A 443 -1.09 -6.51 18.31
C ALA A 443 -1.21 -6.88 16.82
N ASP A 444 -2.24 -6.37 16.13
CA ASP A 444 -2.45 -6.59 14.70
C ASP A 444 -1.29 -6.06 13.86
N LEU A 445 -0.79 -4.84 14.17
CA LEU A 445 0.38 -4.29 13.48
C LEU A 445 1.64 -5.13 13.72
N ASN A 446 1.87 -5.59 14.95
CA ASN A 446 3.00 -6.47 15.26
C ASN A 446 2.90 -7.81 14.52
N GLY A 447 1.70 -8.40 14.48
CA GLY A 447 1.43 -9.65 13.74
C GLY A 447 1.68 -9.49 12.25
N LEU A 448 1.22 -8.38 11.65
CA LEU A 448 1.48 -8.06 10.25
C LEU A 448 2.98 -7.88 9.98
N LEU A 449 3.69 -7.09 10.79
CA LEU A 449 5.14 -6.87 10.62
C LEU A 449 5.95 -8.16 10.79
N PHE A 450 5.53 -9.05 11.71
CA PHE A 450 6.14 -10.37 11.86
C PHE A 450 5.93 -11.22 10.60
N SER A 451 4.71 -11.31 10.09
CA SER A 451 4.39 -12.06 8.86
C SER A 451 5.14 -11.53 7.64
N LEU A 452 5.34 -10.21 7.56
CA LEU A 452 6.10 -9.57 6.49
C LEU A 452 7.60 -9.85 6.60
N LYS A 453 8.16 -9.91 7.81
CA LYS A 453 9.58 -10.23 8.04
C LYS A 453 9.92 -11.65 7.61
N ASP A 454 9.02 -12.60 7.85
CA ASP A 454 9.21 -14.00 7.50
C ASP A 454 8.83 -14.34 6.05
N ASN A 455 8.40 -13.34 5.26
CA ASN A 455 8.05 -13.55 3.87
C ASN A 455 9.30 -13.80 3.01
N LEU A 456 9.31 -14.92 2.30
CA LEU A 456 10.43 -15.43 1.50
C LEU A 456 10.68 -14.63 0.20
N PHE A 457 9.74 -13.77 -0.20
CA PHE A 457 9.74 -13.11 -1.50
C PHE A 457 10.11 -11.63 -1.45
N PHE A 458 10.38 -11.09 -0.26
CA PHE A 458 10.94 -9.75 -0.11
C PHE A 458 12.43 -9.70 -0.46
N SER A 459 12.83 -8.65 -1.15
CA SER A 459 14.20 -8.21 -1.14
C SER A 459 14.57 -7.54 0.19
N ALA A 460 15.85 -7.48 0.52
CA ALA A 460 16.31 -6.79 1.73
C ALA A 460 15.92 -5.29 1.74
N GLU A 461 15.89 -4.65 0.58
CA GLU A 461 15.51 -3.24 0.44
C GLU A 461 14.01 -3.02 0.68
N GLU A 462 13.16 -3.89 0.13
CA GLU A 462 11.71 -3.85 0.35
C GLU A 462 11.38 -4.09 1.81
N LEU A 463 12.04 -5.07 2.45
CA LEU A 463 11.84 -5.36 3.86
C LEU A 463 12.24 -4.17 4.75
N ASP A 464 13.36 -3.48 4.44
CA ASP A 464 13.78 -2.27 5.16
C ASP A 464 12.73 -1.15 5.04
N ARG A 465 12.14 -0.94 3.85
CA ARG A 465 11.06 0.04 3.65
C ARG A 465 9.81 -0.29 4.49
N VAL A 466 9.40 -1.56 4.51
CA VAL A 466 8.28 -2.03 5.33
C VAL A 466 8.56 -1.81 6.81
N GLN A 467 9.76 -2.15 7.29
CA GLN A 467 10.14 -1.97 8.69
C GLN A 467 10.17 -0.49 9.10
N LYS A 468 10.67 0.40 8.22
CA LYS A 468 10.63 1.85 8.47
C LYS A 468 9.19 2.37 8.59
N GLN A 469 8.33 1.98 7.68
CA GLN A 469 6.91 2.32 7.73
C GLN A 469 6.25 1.78 9.00
N GLY A 470 6.50 0.53 9.36
CA GLY A 470 5.99 -0.09 10.58
C GLY A 470 6.42 0.64 11.85
N LYS A 471 7.69 1.06 11.94
CA LYS A 471 8.18 1.87 13.08
C LYS A 471 7.46 3.22 13.19
N GLU A 472 7.19 3.87 12.06
CA GLU A 472 6.44 5.14 12.06
C GLU A 472 4.99 4.93 12.51
N LEU A 473 4.35 3.86 12.08
CA LEU A 473 3.00 3.51 12.50
C LEU A 473 2.94 3.16 13.98
N MET A 474 3.94 2.45 14.52
CA MET A 474 4.04 2.19 15.98
C MET A 474 4.16 3.47 16.80
N ARG A 475 4.90 4.48 16.31
CA ARG A 475 4.95 5.79 16.96
C ARG A 475 3.58 6.45 17.04
N ARG A 476 2.77 6.35 15.97
CA ARG A 476 1.40 6.89 15.96
C ARG A 476 0.50 6.18 16.96
N VAL A 477 0.64 4.86 17.10
CA VAL A 477 -0.08 4.08 18.14
C VAL A 477 0.32 4.54 19.53
N ALA A 478 1.62 4.73 19.79
CA ALA A 478 2.10 5.20 21.10
C ALA A 478 1.57 6.60 21.45
N LEU A 479 1.50 7.51 20.48
CA LEU A 479 0.88 8.83 20.66
C LEU A 479 -0.62 8.71 20.98
N LEU A 480 -1.34 7.87 20.21
CA LEU A 480 -2.77 7.64 20.44
C LEU A 480 -3.03 7.01 21.82
N ARG A 481 -2.18 6.09 22.28
CA ARG A 481 -2.27 5.51 23.64
C ARG A 481 -2.17 6.60 24.70
N ARG A 482 -1.20 7.52 24.58
CA ARG A 482 -1.07 8.66 25.48
C ARG A 482 -2.30 9.57 25.48
N ASP A 483 -2.88 9.82 24.30
CA ASP A 483 -4.10 10.62 24.17
C ASP A 483 -5.32 9.92 24.81
N ILE A 484 -5.41 8.60 24.72
CA ILE A 484 -6.42 7.78 25.42
C ILE A 484 -6.22 7.86 26.95
N GLU A 485 -4.99 7.71 27.43
CA GLU A 485 -4.68 7.84 28.87
C GLU A 485 -5.05 9.24 29.38
N ALA A 486 -4.75 10.30 28.63
CA ALA A 486 -5.16 11.66 28.95
C ALA A 486 -6.69 11.84 28.95
N LEU A 487 -7.39 11.16 28.06
CA LEU A 487 -8.85 11.18 28.01
C LEU A 487 -9.47 10.47 29.23
N ILE A 488 -8.96 9.30 29.59
CA ILE A 488 -9.53 8.47 30.65
C ILE A 488 -9.09 8.95 32.03
N TYR A 489 -7.80 9.18 32.27
CA TYR A 489 -7.19 9.41 33.57
C TYR A 489 -6.70 10.84 33.80
N GLY A 490 -6.59 11.67 32.73
CA GLY A 490 -6.18 13.07 32.91
C GLY A 490 -7.26 13.87 33.65
N ASP A 491 -6.90 14.74 34.55
CA ASP A 491 -7.79 15.63 35.34
C ASP A 491 -8.35 16.80 34.49
#